data_d46fe3499458c3e0fb2e520c7b971829
#
_entry.id   d46fe3499458c3e0fb2e520c7b971829
#
_cell.length_a   1.000
_cell.length_b   1.000
_cell.length_c   1.000
_cell.angle_alpha   90.00
_cell.angle_beta   90.00
_cell.angle_gamma   90.00
#
_symmetry.space_group_name_H-M   'P 1'
#
loop_
_entity.id
_entity.type
_entity.pdbx_description
1 polymer ?
#
loop_
_entity_poly.entity_id
_entity_poly.type
_entity_poly.pdbx_seq_one_letter_code
_entity_poly.pdbx_strand_id
1 'polypeptide(L)'
;WVEKEIGLIEKQDVVFLTLIHSDFPKALLSIPDPPPYLYVKGTICKKDENAIAVVGTRVPTQYGISAAEGISRELAGSGITIVSGMARGIDAAAHRGALAANGRTIAVLGSGIDVIYPSDNKKLYEQIISSGAVVSEFPIGTAPLAENFPQRNRIISGLVKGVLVVEASEKSGSLITAGLALDYGRDVFALPGNITSFKSKGTNKLIKQGAKLVEDARDILEELSISGTGIAGAGLKPAPAVPDSLRKIQAGLSSEEEKIISLLDEPSFIDTIIQRT
;
A
#
# COMPACT_ATOMS: atom_id res chain seq x y z
N TRP A 1 18.32 2.75 21.86
CA TRP A 1 17.12 2.40 21.10
C TRP A 1 17.49 1.71 19.78
N VAL A 2 18.40 2.29 18.99
CA VAL A 2 18.82 1.76 17.67
C VAL A 2 19.32 0.33 17.75
N GLU A 3 20.27 0.02 18.63
CA GLU A 3 20.80 -1.34 18.80
C GLU A 3 19.72 -2.38 19.13
N LYS A 4 18.74 -2.00 19.97
CA LYS A 4 17.60 -2.86 20.29
C LYS A 4 16.74 -3.11 19.07
N GLU A 5 16.47 -2.09 18.26
CA GLU A 5 15.65 -2.19 17.05
C GLU A 5 16.33 -3.09 16.00
N ILE A 6 17.65 -2.90 15.79
CA ILE A 6 18.45 -3.75 14.90
C ILE A 6 18.35 -5.22 15.32
N GLY A 7 18.57 -5.53 16.59
CA GLY A 7 18.48 -6.91 17.09
C GLY A 7 17.07 -7.51 16.97
N LEU A 8 16.00 -6.69 16.98
CA LEU A 8 14.64 -7.15 16.75
C LEU A 8 14.37 -7.43 15.27
N ILE A 9 14.91 -6.60 14.35
CA ILE A 9 14.85 -6.76 12.90
C ILE A 9 15.46 -8.10 12.51
N GLU A 10 16.71 -8.37 12.94
CA GLU A 10 17.42 -9.61 12.67
C GLU A 10 16.70 -10.84 13.23
N LYS A 11 16.28 -10.77 14.49
CA LYS A 11 15.59 -11.88 15.17
C LYS A 11 14.27 -12.27 14.51
N GLN A 12 13.59 -11.33 13.85
CA GLN A 12 12.26 -11.55 13.28
C GLN A 12 12.27 -11.75 11.77
N ASP A 13 13.45 -11.82 11.13
CA ASP A 13 13.59 -11.93 9.67
C ASP A 13 12.82 -10.81 8.94
N VAL A 14 13.06 -9.57 9.37
CA VAL A 14 12.46 -8.38 8.79
C VAL A 14 13.47 -7.69 7.89
N VAL A 15 13.08 -7.40 6.66
CA VAL A 15 13.88 -6.55 5.76
C VAL A 15 13.59 -5.09 6.09
N PHE A 16 14.63 -4.28 6.25
CA PHE A 16 14.52 -2.85 6.50
C PHE A 16 14.95 -2.09 5.24
N LEU A 17 14.01 -1.43 4.59
CA LEU A 17 14.24 -0.67 3.36
C LEU A 17 14.21 0.83 3.64
N THR A 18 15.22 1.55 3.22
CA THR A 18 15.27 3.01 3.26
C THR A 18 15.00 3.60 1.87
N LEU A 19 14.74 4.92 1.80
CA LEU A 19 14.48 5.64 0.55
C LEU A 19 15.55 5.46 -0.52
N ILE A 20 16.79 5.23 -0.12
CA ILE A 20 17.94 5.06 -1.02
C ILE A 20 18.17 3.61 -1.46
N HIS A 21 17.46 2.66 -0.85
CA HIS A 21 17.60 1.25 -1.20
C HIS A 21 16.98 0.96 -2.57
N SER A 22 17.68 0.18 -3.42
CA SER A 22 17.23 -0.15 -4.79
C SER A 22 15.87 -0.82 -4.83
N ASP A 23 15.52 -1.60 -3.80
CA ASP A 23 14.27 -2.34 -3.68
C ASP A 23 13.16 -1.55 -3.01
N PHE A 24 13.43 -0.28 -2.64
CA PHE A 24 12.38 0.58 -2.12
C PHE A 24 11.33 0.88 -3.21
N PRO A 25 10.02 0.78 -2.91
CA PRO A 25 8.98 0.98 -3.89
C PRO A 25 9.02 2.38 -4.52
N LYS A 26 9.39 2.46 -5.81
CA LYS A 26 9.56 3.75 -6.52
C LYS A 26 8.29 4.60 -6.51
N ALA A 27 7.12 3.97 -6.50
CA ALA A 27 5.84 4.67 -6.45
C ALA A 27 5.70 5.54 -5.18
N LEU A 28 6.32 5.13 -4.06
CA LEU A 28 6.31 5.90 -2.82
C LEU A 28 7.22 7.14 -2.87
N LEU A 29 8.22 7.16 -3.74
CA LEU A 29 9.09 8.34 -3.91
C LEU A 29 8.36 9.52 -4.55
N SER A 30 7.22 9.27 -5.20
CA SER A 30 6.44 10.30 -5.89
C SER A 30 5.35 10.96 -5.03
N ILE A 31 5.10 10.46 -3.81
CA ILE A 31 4.12 11.09 -2.91
C ILE A 31 4.75 12.25 -2.14
N PRO A 32 3.96 13.25 -1.70
CA PRO A 32 4.48 14.42 -0.98
C PRO A 32 5.21 14.11 0.33
N ASP A 33 4.82 13.04 1.00
CA ASP A 33 5.37 12.61 2.29
C ASP A 33 5.74 11.11 2.22
N PRO A 34 6.87 10.77 1.55
CA PRO A 34 7.33 9.40 1.44
C PRO A 34 7.79 8.87 2.82
N PRO A 35 7.48 7.61 3.16
CA PRO A 35 8.02 7.02 4.37
C PRO A 35 9.55 6.94 4.28
N PRO A 36 10.30 7.41 5.27
CA PRO A 36 11.76 7.40 5.23
C PRO A 36 12.33 5.98 5.21
N TYR A 37 11.58 5.02 5.70
CA TYR A 37 11.91 3.60 5.71
C TYR A 37 10.64 2.74 5.76
N LEU A 38 10.81 1.47 5.45
CA LEU A 38 9.79 0.43 5.58
C LEU A 38 10.37 -0.82 6.22
N TYR A 39 9.66 -1.37 7.17
CA TYR A 39 9.81 -2.75 7.62
C TYR A 39 9.03 -3.65 6.69
N VAL A 40 9.63 -4.73 6.22
CA VAL A 40 9.02 -5.64 5.24
C VAL A 40 9.17 -7.08 5.71
N LYS A 41 8.07 -7.83 5.69
CA LYS A 41 8.06 -9.30 5.76
C LYS A 41 7.49 -9.87 4.47
N GLY A 42 8.12 -10.91 3.94
CA GLY A 42 7.86 -11.39 2.59
C GLY A 42 8.72 -10.66 1.57
N THR A 43 8.22 -10.47 0.36
CA THR A 43 9.04 -9.93 -0.75
C THR A 43 8.28 -8.89 -1.53
N ILE A 44 8.88 -7.71 -1.72
CA ILE A 44 8.44 -6.71 -2.69
C ILE A 44 9.21 -6.96 -3.99
N CYS A 45 8.56 -6.88 -5.12
CA CYS A 45 9.18 -7.13 -6.41
C CYS A 45 8.61 -6.23 -7.51
N LYS A 46 9.24 -6.22 -8.67
CA LYS A 46 8.84 -5.38 -9.82
C LYS A 46 7.37 -5.56 -10.26
N LYS A 47 6.78 -6.75 -10.05
CA LYS A 47 5.36 -6.97 -10.36
C LYS A 47 4.43 -6.06 -9.55
N ASP A 48 4.87 -5.64 -8.36
CA ASP A 48 4.09 -4.80 -7.45
C ASP A 48 3.97 -3.35 -7.92
N GLU A 49 4.70 -2.95 -8.98
CA GLU A 49 4.49 -1.67 -9.68
C GLU A 49 3.11 -1.60 -10.36
N ASN A 50 2.51 -2.76 -10.65
CA ASN A 50 1.14 -2.88 -11.15
C ASN A 50 0.22 -3.29 -10.00
N ALA A 51 -0.14 -2.34 -9.17
CA ALA A 51 -0.95 -2.58 -7.99
C ALA A 51 -2.22 -1.73 -7.96
N ILE A 52 -3.28 -2.30 -7.39
CA ILE A 52 -4.55 -1.64 -7.08
C ILE A 52 -4.83 -1.81 -5.58
N ALA A 53 -5.19 -0.71 -4.93
CA ALA A 53 -5.70 -0.80 -3.57
C ALA A 53 -7.20 -1.13 -3.57
N VAL A 54 -7.61 -2.05 -2.71
CA VAL A 54 -9.03 -2.37 -2.48
C VAL A 54 -9.34 -2.11 -1.02
N VAL A 55 -10.19 -1.12 -0.78
CA VAL A 55 -10.48 -0.61 0.57
C VAL A 55 -11.98 -0.45 0.81
N GLY A 56 -12.38 -0.38 2.08
CA GLY A 56 -13.78 -0.14 2.40
C GLY A 56 -14.10 -0.25 3.88
N THR A 57 -15.37 -0.48 4.18
CA THR A 57 -15.88 -0.57 5.55
C THR A 57 -15.35 -1.81 6.28
N ARG A 58 -15.14 -1.65 7.59
CA ARG A 58 -14.76 -2.75 8.51
C ARG A 58 -15.93 -3.69 8.83
N VAL A 59 -17.17 -3.27 8.54
CA VAL A 59 -18.40 -4.05 8.76
C VAL A 59 -19.19 -4.08 7.43
N PRO A 60 -18.73 -4.86 6.45
CA PRO A 60 -19.36 -4.92 5.13
C PRO A 60 -20.68 -5.68 5.15
N THR A 61 -21.44 -5.52 4.06
CA THR A 61 -22.53 -6.43 3.72
C THR A 61 -21.97 -7.69 3.03
N GLN A 62 -22.80 -8.72 2.86
CA GLN A 62 -22.42 -9.89 2.08
C GLN A 62 -22.10 -9.52 0.63
N TYR A 63 -22.82 -8.54 0.06
CA TYR A 63 -22.52 -7.97 -1.26
C TYR A 63 -21.09 -7.40 -1.30
N GLY A 64 -20.74 -6.55 -0.33
CA GLY A 64 -19.40 -5.94 -0.26
C GLY A 64 -18.29 -6.98 -0.13
N ILE A 65 -18.50 -8.03 0.69
CA ILE A 65 -17.52 -9.13 0.82
C ILE A 65 -17.34 -9.85 -0.52
N SER A 66 -18.45 -10.30 -1.13
CA SER A 66 -18.40 -11.05 -2.38
C SER A 66 -17.80 -10.24 -3.53
N ALA A 67 -18.13 -8.94 -3.62
CA ALA A 67 -17.58 -8.04 -4.63
C ALA A 67 -16.07 -7.82 -4.41
N ALA A 68 -15.64 -7.54 -3.18
CA ALA A 68 -14.22 -7.36 -2.87
C ALA A 68 -13.40 -8.62 -3.18
N GLU A 69 -13.88 -9.79 -2.78
CA GLU A 69 -13.21 -11.08 -3.06
C GLU A 69 -13.21 -11.39 -4.56
N GLY A 70 -14.33 -11.18 -5.27
CA GLY A 70 -14.47 -11.46 -6.69
C GLY A 70 -13.54 -10.60 -7.53
N ILE A 71 -13.65 -9.27 -7.40
CA ILE A 71 -12.83 -8.31 -8.16
C ILE A 71 -11.35 -8.47 -7.83
N SER A 72 -11.00 -8.64 -6.56
CA SER A 72 -9.58 -8.84 -6.18
C SER A 72 -9.01 -10.14 -6.74
N ARG A 73 -9.81 -11.21 -6.82
CA ARG A 73 -9.41 -12.48 -7.44
C ARG A 73 -9.18 -12.32 -8.94
N GLU A 74 -10.04 -11.63 -9.66
CA GLU A 74 -9.93 -11.41 -11.10
C GLU A 74 -8.73 -10.51 -11.42
N LEU A 75 -8.52 -9.41 -10.68
CA LEU A 75 -7.37 -8.53 -10.82
C LEU A 75 -6.06 -9.29 -10.54
N ALA A 76 -6.01 -10.04 -9.45
CA ALA A 76 -4.82 -10.81 -9.07
C ALA A 76 -4.53 -11.93 -10.08
N GLY A 77 -5.56 -12.58 -10.63
CA GLY A 77 -5.45 -13.55 -11.73
C GLY A 77 -4.93 -12.93 -13.03
N SER A 78 -5.14 -11.63 -13.23
CA SER A 78 -4.61 -10.84 -14.35
C SER A 78 -3.20 -10.28 -14.06
N GLY A 79 -2.57 -10.65 -12.95
CA GLY A 79 -1.21 -10.22 -12.60
C GLY A 79 -1.12 -8.86 -11.88
N ILE A 80 -2.22 -8.32 -11.40
CA ILE A 80 -2.27 -7.10 -10.59
C ILE A 80 -2.05 -7.45 -9.13
N THR A 81 -1.15 -6.75 -8.46
CA THR A 81 -0.95 -6.88 -7.00
C THR A 81 -2.06 -6.14 -6.26
N ILE A 82 -2.72 -6.82 -5.32
CA ILE A 82 -3.74 -6.21 -4.47
C ILE A 82 -3.09 -5.62 -3.23
N VAL A 83 -3.30 -4.33 -2.99
CA VAL A 83 -2.83 -3.64 -1.78
C VAL A 83 -4.00 -3.32 -0.88
N SER A 84 -3.88 -3.57 0.42
CA SER A 84 -4.90 -3.17 1.39
C SER A 84 -4.31 -3.03 2.81
N GLY A 85 -5.17 -2.67 3.77
CA GLY A 85 -4.75 -2.37 5.14
C GLY A 85 -4.88 -3.51 6.14
N MET A 86 -5.24 -4.71 5.70
CA MET A 86 -5.46 -5.89 6.56
C MET A 86 -6.51 -5.66 7.68
N ALA A 87 -7.34 -4.63 7.59
CA ALA A 87 -8.43 -4.42 8.54
C ALA A 87 -9.52 -5.50 8.38
N ARG A 88 -10.42 -5.60 9.37
CA ARG A 88 -11.64 -6.40 9.22
C ARG A 88 -12.44 -5.94 8.00
N GLY A 89 -13.26 -6.81 7.45
CA GLY A 89 -14.20 -6.46 6.39
C GLY A 89 -13.57 -6.46 5.01
N ILE A 90 -13.70 -5.36 4.28
CA ILE A 90 -13.30 -5.25 2.87
C ILE A 90 -11.82 -5.53 2.66
N ASP A 91 -10.94 -4.98 3.50
CA ASP A 91 -9.48 -5.18 3.38
C ASP A 91 -9.12 -6.68 3.45
N ALA A 92 -9.63 -7.38 4.46
CA ALA A 92 -9.40 -8.81 4.61
C ALA A 92 -10.02 -9.63 3.45
N ALA A 93 -11.20 -9.23 2.94
CA ALA A 93 -11.82 -9.85 1.78
C ALA A 93 -10.98 -9.67 0.52
N ALA A 94 -10.43 -8.48 0.29
CA ALA A 94 -9.54 -8.20 -0.82
C ALA A 94 -8.30 -9.10 -0.82
N HIS A 95 -7.63 -9.22 0.32
CA HIS A 95 -6.48 -10.12 0.45
C HIS A 95 -6.85 -11.57 0.18
N ARG A 96 -7.98 -12.06 0.72
CA ARG A 96 -8.47 -13.43 0.46
C ARG A 96 -8.75 -13.65 -1.02
N GLY A 97 -9.37 -12.68 -1.70
CA GLY A 97 -9.63 -12.76 -3.14
C GLY A 97 -8.33 -12.92 -3.93
N ALA A 98 -7.32 -12.12 -3.65
CA ALA A 98 -6.00 -12.23 -4.30
C ALA A 98 -5.33 -13.59 -4.05
N LEU A 99 -5.33 -14.05 -2.80
CA LEU A 99 -4.76 -15.34 -2.42
C LEU A 99 -5.50 -16.52 -3.07
N ALA A 100 -6.82 -16.43 -3.25
CA ALA A 100 -7.62 -17.46 -3.93
C ALA A 100 -7.26 -17.62 -5.41
N ALA A 101 -6.70 -16.59 -6.04
CA ALA A 101 -6.15 -16.66 -7.41
C ALA A 101 -4.68 -17.07 -7.45
N ASN A 102 -4.06 -17.45 -6.32
CA ASN A 102 -2.61 -17.59 -6.18
C ASN A 102 -1.85 -16.32 -6.64
N GLY A 103 -2.50 -15.17 -6.51
CA GLY A 103 -1.96 -13.87 -6.89
C GLY A 103 -1.21 -13.19 -5.74
N ARG A 104 -0.59 -12.06 -6.06
CA ARG A 104 0.18 -11.28 -5.10
C ARG A 104 -0.70 -10.30 -4.32
N THR A 105 -0.36 -10.12 -3.04
CA THR A 105 -1.02 -9.08 -2.24
C THR A 105 -0.04 -8.49 -1.22
N ILE A 106 -0.21 -7.19 -0.96
CA ILE A 106 0.60 -6.44 0.01
C ILE A 106 -0.32 -5.86 1.08
N ALA A 107 -0.04 -6.21 2.34
CA ALA A 107 -0.71 -5.60 3.48
C ALA A 107 0.14 -4.48 4.06
N VAL A 108 -0.45 -3.29 4.19
CA VAL A 108 0.19 -2.16 4.88
C VAL A 108 -0.38 -2.06 6.28
N LEU A 109 0.45 -2.05 7.32
CA LEU A 109 -0.01 -2.04 8.71
C LEU A 109 0.02 -0.63 9.33
N GLY A 110 -0.90 -0.37 10.25
CA GLY A 110 -0.90 0.81 11.14
C GLY A 110 -0.35 0.49 12.54
N SER A 111 0.54 -0.50 12.64
CA SER A 111 1.19 -0.99 13.85
C SER A 111 2.59 -1.47 13.50
N GLY A 112 3.41 -1.82 14.48
CA GLY A 112 4.67 -2.54 14.22
C GLY A 112 4.42 -3.80 13.39
N ILE A 113 5.41 -4.18 12.58
CA ILE A 113 5.26 -5.29 11.64
C ILE A 113 4.99 -6.63 12.34
N ASP A 114 5.37 -6.76 13.59
CA ASP A 114 5.17 -7.92 14.47
C ASP A 114 3.81 -7.88 15.24
N VAL A 115 3.11 -6.75 15.18
CA VAL A 115 1.84 -6.54 15.88
C VAL A 115 0.67 -6.73 14.94
N ILE A 116 0.11 -7.94 14.92
CA ILE A 116 -0.99 -8.31 14.00
C ILE A 116 -2.31 -7.74 14.54
N TYR A 117 -2.89 -6.82 13.77
CA TYR A 117 -4.19 -6.23 14.08
C TYR A 117 -5.12 -6.19 12.88
N PRO A 118 -6.35 -6.73 13.00
CA PRO A 118 -6.89 -7.44 14.14
C PRO A 118 -6.24 -8.83 14.32
N SER A 119 -6.20 -9.35 15.54
CA SER A 119 -5.59 -10.66 15.86
C SER A 119 -6.23 -11.83 15.12
N ASP A 120 -7.52 -11.70 14.76
CA ASP A 120 -8.28 -12.69 13.98
C ASP A 120 -7.66 -12.93 12.58
N ASN A 121 -6.91 -11.96 12.06
CA ASN A 121 -6.26 -12.02 10.74
C ASN A 121 -4.86 -12.67 10.77
N LYS A 122 -4.45 -13.33 11.88
CA LYS A 122 -3.12 -13.95 11.99
C LYS A 122 -2.84 -14.95 10.86
N LYS A 123 -3.77 -15.83 10.55
CA LYS A 123 -3.60 -16.78 9.44
C LYS A 123 -3.51 -16.08 8.08
N LEU A 124 -4.27 -15.03 7.88
CA LEU A 124 -4.23 -14.22 6.68
C LEU A 124 -2.87 -13.50 6.54
N TYR A 125 -2.35 -12.95 7.65
CA TYR A 125 -1.03 -12.34 7.70
C TYR A 125 0.08 -13.30 7.22
N GLU A 126 0.08 -14.54 7.72
CA GLU A 126 1.06 -15.57 7.33
C GLU A 126 0.94 -15.93 5.83
N GLN A 127 -0.28 -16.02 5.31
CA GLN A 127 -0.53 -16.28 3.88
C GLN A 127 -0.08 -15.11 2.99
N ILE A 128 -0.27 -13.86 3.43
CA ILE A 128 0.19 -12.68 2.70
C ILE A 128 1.72 -12.68 2.59
N ILE A 129 2.44 -12.94 3.67
CA ILE A 129 3.92 -13.03 3.66
C ILE A 129 4.40 -14.05 2.62
N SER A 130 3.72 -15.19 2.51
CA SER A 130 4.11 -16.26 1.58
C SER A 130 3.84 -15.93 0.10
N SER A 131 2.89 -15.02 -0.18
CA SER A 131 2.43 -14.71 -1.55
C SER A 131 2.81 -13.30 -2.02
N GLY A 132 3.28 -12.45 -1.12
CA GLY A 132 3.57 -11.05 -1.37
C GLY A 132 4.39 -10.45 -0.24
N ALA A 133 3.86 -9.40 0.40
CA ALA A 133 4.53 -8.76 1.52
C ALA A 133 3.56 -8.16 2.55
N VAL A 134 4.04 -8.07 3.77
CA VAL A 134 3.48 -7.18 4.80
C VAL A 134 4.48 -6.06 5.01
N VAL A 135 4.00 -4.82 5.03
CA VAL A 135 4.85 -3.64 5.20
C VAL A 135 4.35 -2.74 6.33
N SER A 136 5.26 -2.09 7.01
CA SER A 136 4.96 -1.11 8.05
C SER A 136 6.02 -0.01 8.07
N GLU A 137 5.60 1.22 8.38
CA GLU A 137 6.48 2.34 8.68
C GLU A 137 6.78 2.43 10.19
N PHE A 138 6.02 1.73 11.01
CA PHE A 138 6.11 1.83 12.46
C PHE A 138 7.15 0.86 13.03
N PRO A 139 7.95 1.30 14.04
CA PRO A 139 8.91 0.45 14.74
C PRO A 139 8.31 -0.84 15.27
N ILE A 140 9.15 -1.85 15.44
CA ILE A 140 8.75 -3.15 15.99
C ILE A 140 8.14 -2.97 17.39
N GLY A 141 7.02 -3.66 17.66
CA GLY A 141 6.26 -3.56 18.91
C GLY A 141 5.31 -2.36 18.98
N THR A 142 5.20 -1.51 17.95
CA THR A 142 4.27 -0.37 17.97
C THR A 142 2.81 -0.85 18.00
N ALA A 143 2.06 -0.38 19.00
CA ALA A 143 0.64 -0.71 19.16
C ALA A 143 -0.23 -0.12 18.02
N PRO A 144 -1.38 -0.74 17.69
CA PRO A 144 -2.29 -0.27 16.64
C PRO A 144 -3.15 0.90 17.14
N LEU A 145 -2.54 2.08 17.27
CA LEU A 145 -3.22 3.29 17.71
C LEU A 145 -4.10 3.87 16.60
N ALA A 146 -5.19 4.54 16.99
CA ALA A 146 -6.17 5.08 16.04
C ALA A 146 -5.55 6.08 15.05
N GLU A 147 -4.60 6.89 15.51
CA GLU A 147 -3.86 7.88 14.72
C GLU A 147 -2.95 7.29 13.66
N ASN A 148 -2.47 6.05 13.85
CA ASN A 148 -1.59 5.40 12.90
C ASN A 148 -2.32 5.00 11.58
N PHE A 149 -3.63 4.72 11.66
CA PHE A 149 -4.36 4.25 10.48
C PHE A 149 -4.49 5.30 9.38
N PRO A 150 -4.84 6.58 9.67
CA PRO A 150 -4.79 7.65 8.66
C PRO A 150 -3.39 7.88 8.09
N GLN A 151 -2.35 7.87 8.92
CA GLN A 151 -0.96 8.00 8.47
C GLN A 151 -0.57 6.88 7.52
N ARG A 152 -0.87 5.63 7.86
CA ARG A 152 -0.62 4.48 7.04
C ARG A 152 -1.32 4.55 5.68
N ASN A 153 -2.52 5.13 5.58
CA ASN A 153 -3.30 5.15 4.34
C ASN A 153 -2.56 5.86 3.20
N ARG A 154 -1.64 6.81 3.48
CA ARG A 154 -0.81 7.43 2.45
C ARG A 154 0.11 6.42 1.75
N ILE A 155 0.59 5.42 2.49
CA ILE A 155 1.41 4.34 1.92
C ILE A 155 0.56 3.45 1.02
N ILE A 156 -0.68 3.12 1.43
CA ILE A 156 -1.61 2.36 0.58
C ILE A 156 -1.84 3.09 -0.74
N SER A 157 -2.23 4.37 -0.68
CA SER A 157 -2.50 5.19 -1.87
C SER A 157 -1.24 5.44 -2.70
N GLY A 158 -0.09 5.56 -2.06
CA GLY A 158 1.20 5.80 -2.73
C GLY A 158 1.74 4.60 -3.50
N LEU A 159 1.48 3.39 -3.02
CA LEU A 159 1.98 2.15 -3.63
C LEU A 159 1.26 1.75 -4.94
N VAL A 160 0.11 2.33 -5.23
CA VAL A 160 -0.82 1.82 -6.24
C VAL A 160 -1.04 2.78 -7.40
N LYS A 161 -1.56 2.26 -8.50
CA LYS A 161 -2.01 3.05 -9.64
C LYS A 161 -3.43 3.60 -9.44
N GLY A 162 -4.24 2.91 -8.65
CA GLY A 162 -5.59 3.33 -8.35
C GLY A 162 -6.15 2.68 -7.10
N VAL A 163 -7.22 3.24 -6.57
CA VAL A 163 -7.91 2.82 -5.35
C VAL A 163 -9.36 2.49 -5.65
N LEU A 164 -9.77 1.25 -5.42
CA LEU A 164 -11.15 0.80 -5.46
C LEU A 164 -11.78 0.89 -4.06
N VAL A 165 -12.85 1.66 -3.93
CA VAL A 165 -13.68 1.72 -2.72
C VAL A 165 -14.93 0.86 -2.91
N VAL A 166 -15.05 -0.24 -2.15
CA VAL A 166 -16.13 -1.24 -2.33
C VAL A 166 -17.39 -0.86 -1.57
N GLU A 167 -17.29 -0.56 -0.29
CA GLU A 167 -18.39 -0.02 0.53
C GLU A 167 -17.85 1.03 1.48
N ALA A 168 -18.53 2.16 1.59
CA ALA A 168 -18.17 3.24 2.49
C ALA A 168 -19.40 4.04 2.93
N SER A 169 -19.50 4.34 4.23
CA SER A 169 -20.37 5.42 4.70
C SER A 169 -19.72 6.77 4.40
N GLU A 170 -20.48 7.87 4.54
CA GLU A 170 -19.99 9.24 4.29
C GLU A 170 -18.79 9.65 5.16
N LYS A 171 -18.62 9.01 6.32
CA LYS A 171 -17.52 9.28 7.28
C LYS A 171 -16.50 8.12 7.35
N SER A 172 -16.47 7.25 6.35
CA SER A 172 -15.54 6.12 6.34
C SER A 172 -14.09 6.55 6.15
N GLY A 173 -13.16 5.92 6.91
CA GLY A 173 -11.73 6.13 6.72
C GLY A 173 -11.21 5.71 5.35
N SER A 174 -11.92 4.83 4.62
CA SER A 174 -11.60 4.49 3.22
C SER A 174 -11.76 5.66 2.25
N LEU A 175 -12.60 6.66 2.58
CA LEU A 175 -12.70 7.89 1.80
C LEU A 175 -11.46 8.78 1.96
N ILE A 176 -10.76 8.69 3.10
CA ILE A 176 -9.45 9.36 3.28
C ILE A 176 -8.44 8.74 2.31
N THR A 177 -8.41 7.42 2.19
CA THR A 177 -7.54 6.72 1.23
C THR A 177 -7.83 7.14 -0.21
N ALA A 178 -9.13 7.26 -0.58
CA ALA A 178 -9.53 7.74 -1.91
C ALA A 178 -9.12 9.21 -2.14
N GLY A 179 -9.25 10.08 -1.14
CA GLY A 179 -8.79 11.47 -1.23
C GLY A 179 -7.29 11.56 -1.44
N LEU A 180 -6.50 10.85 -0.65
CA LEU A 180 -5.04 10.77 -0.81
C LEU A 180 -4.64 10.23 -2.19
N ALA A 181 -5.38 9.24 -2.73
CA ALA A 181 -5.14 8.74 -4.08
C ALA A 181 -5.30 9.84 -5.13
N LEU A 182 -6.36 10.64 -5.05
CA LEU A 182 -6.57 11.79 -5.96
C LEU A 182 -5.45 12.83 -5.81
N ASP A 183 -5.07 13.15 -4.57
CA ASP A 183 -3.98 14.11 -4.30
C ASP A 183 -2.63 13.65 -4.89
N TYR A 184 -2.43 12.33 -5.02
CA TYR A 184 -1.23 11.71 -5.60
C TYR A 184 -1.36 11.44 -7.10
N GLY A 185 -2.45 11.88 -7.75
CA GLY A 185 -2.71 11.64 -9.17
C GLY A 185 -2.97 10.18 -9.51
N ARG A 186 -3.55 9.42 -8.56
CA ARG A 186 -3.97 8.03 -8.75
C ARG A 186 -5.45 7.98 -9.09
N ASP A 187 -5.84 6.97 -9.86
CA ASP A 187 -7.24 6.78 -10.21
C ASP A 187 -8.08 6.35 -8.99
N VAL A 188 -9.33 6.79 -8.96
CA VAL A 188 -10.29 6.39 -7.94
C VAL A 188 -11.47 5.69 -8.59
N PHE A 189 -11.71 4.49 -8.12
CA PHE A 189 -12.79 3.61 -8.53
C PHE A 189 -13.76 3.41 -7.39
N ALA A 190 -15.05 3.25 -7.68
CA ALA A 190 -16.05 3.01 -6.66
C ALA A 190 -17.11 2.01 -7.14
N LEU A 191 -17.44 1.04 -6.29
CA LEU A 191 -18.57 0.16 -6.52
C LEU A 191 -19.89 0.91 -6.29
N PRO A 192 -20.85 0.83 -7.21
CA PRO A 192 -22.19 1.36 -6.97
C PRO A 192 -22.91 0.50 -5.93
N GLY A 193 -23.81 1.11 -5.20
CA GLY A 193 -24.62 0.39 -4.24
C GLY A 193 -26.00 1.00 -4.06
N ASN A 194 -26.86 0.29 -3.35
CA ASN A 194 -28.24 0.69 -3.13
C ASN A 194 -28.29 2.09 -2.48
N ILE A 195 -29.07 2.99 -3.07
CA ILE A 195 -29.23 4.39 -2.63
C ILE A 195 -29.79 4.52 -1.22
N THR A 196 -30.51 3.51 -0.73
CA THR A 196 -31.04 3.48 0.63
C THR A 196 -30.05 2.92 1.65
N SER A 197 -28.96 2.28 1.18
CA SER A 197 -27.93 1.71 2.05
C SER A 197 -27.00 2.79 2.57
N PHE A 198 -26.88 2.89 3.88
CA PHE A 198 -25.92 3.78 4.52
C PHE A 198 -24.46 3.46 4.11
N LYS A 199 -24.15 2.18 3.85
CA LYS A 199 -22.80 1.72 3.47
C LYS A 199 -22.44 2.04 2.01
N SER A 200 -23.39 2.44 1.20
CA SER A 200 -23.18 2.83 -0.20
C SER A 200 -23.14 4.35 -0.40
N LYS A 201 -23.47 5.14 0.62
CA LYS A 201 -23.52 6.61 0.48
C LYS A 201 -22.16 7.21 0.11
N GLY A 202 -21.07 6.69 0.69
CA GLY A 202 -19.72 7.15 0.40
C GLY A 202 -19.27 6.80 -1.02
N THR A 203 -19.48 5.56 -1.48
CA THR A 203 -19.11 5.13 -2.84
C THR A 203 -19.97 5.83 -3.89
N ASN A 204 -21.28 5.93 -3.70
CA ASN A 204 -22.16 6.67 -4.60
C ASN A 204 -21.81 8.18 -4.65
N LYS A 205 -21.31 8.76 -3.54
CA LYS A 205 -20.80 10.14 -3.52
C LYS A 205 -19.52 10.25 -4.34
N LEU A 206 -18.57 9.32 -4.21
CA LEU A 206 -17.35 9.30 -5.02
C LEU A 206 -17.66 9.24 -6.51
N ILE A 207 -18.62 8.38 -6.92
CA ILE A 207 -19.06 8.28 -8.32
C ILE A 207 -19.61 9.63 -8.82
N LYS A 208 -20.45 10.30 -8.02
CA LYS A 208 -20.97 11.64 -8.36
C LYS A 208 -19.87 12.70 -8.45
N GLN A 209 -18.74 12.50 -7.79
CA GLN A 209 -17.58 13.38 -7.81
C GLN A 209 -16.59 13.05 -8.94
N GLY A 210 -16.89 12.04 -9.76
CA GLY A 210 -16.07 11.69 -10.92
C GLY A 210 -15.23 10.42 -10.74
N ALA A 211 -15.34 9.70 -9.61
CA ALA A 211 -14.74 8.38 -9.51
C ALA A 211 -15.38 7.44 -10.53
N LYS A 212 -14.56 6.62 -11.20
CA LYS A 212 -15.08 5.67 -12.19
C LYS A 212 -15.91 4.60 -11.48
N LEU A 213 -17.16 4.42 -11.96
CA LEU A 213 -18.02 3.33 -11.52
C LEU A 213 -17.41 2.01 -12.00
N VAL A 214 -17.35 1.02 -11.13
CA VAL A 214 -16.81 -0.31 -11.39
C VAL A 214 -17.86 -1.35 -11.05
N GLU A 215 -18.15 -2.24 -11.99
CA GLU A 215 -19.01 -3.40 -11.81
C GLU A 215 -18.18 -4.70 -11.75
N ASP A 216 -17.06 -4.75 -12.49
CA ASP A 216 -16.13 -5.89 -12.51
C ASP A 216 -14.65 -5.43 -12.67
N ALA A 217 -13.71 -6.39 -12.69
CA ALA A 217 -12.29 -6.10 -12.81
C ALA A 217 -11.89 -5.48 -14.16
N ARG A 218 -12.67 -5.71 -15.23
CA ARG A 218 -12.35 -5.20 -16.58
C ARG A 218 -12.46 -3.70 -16.61
N ASP A 219 -13.41 -3.09 -15.91
CA ASP A 219 -13.56 -1.65 -15.81
C ASP A 219 -12.27 -0.98 -15.28
N ILE A 220 -11.58 -1.63 -14.34
CA ILE A 220 -10.31 -1.15 -13.77
C ILE A 220 -9.17 -1.38 -14.77
N LEU A 221 -9.09 -2.58 -15.37
CA LEU A 221 -8.02 -2.93 -16.30
C LEU A 221 -8.02 -2.05 -17.54
N GLU A 222 -9.19 -1.74 -18.07
CA GLU A 222 -9.37 -0.85 -19.24
C GLU A 222 -8.89 0.57 -18.93
N GLU A 223 -9.26 1.13 -17.76
CA GLU A 223 -8.86 2.49 -17.39
C GLU A 223 -7.36 2.63 -17.24
N LEU A 224 -6.75 1.68 -16.57
CA LEU A 224 -5.31 1.75 -16.27
C LEU A 224 -4.43 1.48 -17.48
N SER A 225 -5.00 1.18 -18.66
CA SER A 225 -4.26 0.76 -19.85
C SER A 225 -3.22 -0.34 -19.54
N ILE A 226 -3.53 -1.17 -18.55
CA ILE A 226 -2.69 -2.30 -18.11
C ILE A 226 -2.89 -3.48 -19.05
N SER A 227 -3.34 -3.25 -20.25
CA SER A 227 -3.24 -4.21 -21.32
C SER A 227 -1.78 -4.29 -21.72
N GLY A 228 -1.13 -5.39 -21.39
CA GLY A 228 0.25 -5.70 -21.77
C GLY A 228 0.48 -5.89 -23.26
N THR A 229 -0.26 -5.17 -24.11
CA THR A 229 -0.07 -5.09 -25.56
C THR A 229 -0.08 -3.61 -25.92
N GLY A 230 1.09 -3.08 -26.24
CA GLY A 230 1.32 -1.68 -26.54
C GLY A 230 0.30 -1.07 -27.48
N ILE A 231 -0.51 -0.20 -26.93
CA ILE A 231 -1.12 0.91 -27.64
C ILE A 231 -0.86 2.14 -26.79
N ALA A 232 0.06 2.99 -27.25
CA ALA A 232 0.26 4.32 -26.74
C ALA A 232 -1.03 5.12 -27.00
N GLY A 233 -1.78 5.41 -25.95
CA GLY A 233 -2.97 6.25 -25.95
C GLY A 233 -2.84 7.36 -24.91
N ALA A 234 -2.55 8.52 -25.43
CA ALA A 234 -2.77 9.89 -24.95
C ALA A 234 -2.93 10.13 -23.42
N GLY A 235 -1.95 10.76 -22.81
CA GLY A 235 -2.21 11.75 -21.77
C GLY A 235 -1.72 11.48 -20.36
N LEU A 236 -0.87 10.49 -20.10
CA LEU A 236 -0.15 10.46 -18.83
C LEU A 236 1.00 11.47 -18.87
N LYS A 237 0.85 12.57 -18.15
CA LYS A 237 1.99 13.43 -17.84
C LYS A 237 3.07 12.56 -17.18
N PRO A 238 4.34 12.69 -17.59
CA PRO A 238 5.43 12.00 -16.91
C PRO A 238 5.37 12.36 -15.42
N ALA A 239 5.63 11.36 -14.58
CA ALA A 239 5.74 11.57 -13.14
C ALA A 239 6.64 12.78 -12.88
N PRO A 240 6.27 13.67 -11.95
CA PRO A 240 7.11 14.81 -11.63
C PRO A 240 8.51 14.30 -11.26
N ALA A 241 9.53 14.98 -11.81
CA ALA A 241 10.92 14.71 -11.46
C ALA A 241 11.06 14.74 -9.93
N VAL A 242 11.94 13.88 -9.40
CA VAL A 242 12.30 13.82 -7.97
C VAL A 242 12.24 15.22 -7.38
N PRO A 243 11.41 15.47 -6.38
CA PRO A 243 11.21 16.81 -5.84
C PRO A 243 12.55 17.44 -5.46
N ASP A 244 12.76 18.72 -5.81
CA ASP A 244 13.97 19.48 -5.43
C ASP A 244 14.23 19.51 -3.90
N SER A 245 13.22 19.18 -3.10
CA SER A 245 13.35 18.97 -1.67
C SER A 245 14.31 17.83 -1.31
N LEU A 246 14.36 16.73 -2.06
CA LEU A 246 15.32 15.64 -1.83
C LEU A 246 16.73 16.02 -2.25
N ARG A 247 16.89 16.86 -3.29
CA ARG A 247 18.19 17.42 -3.65
C ARG A 247 18.71 18.44 -2.62
N LYS A 248 17.80 19.15 -1.94
CA LYS A 248 18.16 20.11 -0.87
C LYS A 248 18.55 19.42 0.43
N ILE A 249 18.04 18.21 0.67
CA ILE A 249 18.46 17.40 1.84
C ILE A 249 19.93 17.00 1.69
N GLN A 250 20.40 16.66 0.49
CA GLN A 250 21.82 16.37 0.23
C GLN A 250 22.74 17.60 0.37
N ALA A 251 22.24 18.81 0.13
CA ALA A 251 23.03 20.04 0.18
C ALA A 251 23.17 20.67 1.58
N GLY A 252 22.50 20.13 2.59
CA GLY A 252 22.48 20.66 3.96
C GLY A 252 22.92 19.68 5.06
N LEU A 253 23.47 18.53 4.66
CA LEU A 253 23.90 17.49 5.60
C LEU A 253 25.26 17.84 6.24
N SER A 254 25.40 17.53 7.52
CA SER A 254 26.71 17.58 8.20
C SER A 254 27.61 16.46 7.67
N SER A 255 28.93 16.59 7.87
CA SER A 255 29.91 15.58 7.42
C SER A 255 29.67 14.19 8.04
N GLU A 256 28.99 14.12 9.17
CA GLU A 256 28.61 12.86 9.84
C GLU A 256 27.37 12.24 9.19
N GLU A 257 26.40 13.06 8.79
CA GLU A 257 25.19 12.60 8.07
C GLU A 257 25.53 12.12 6.65
N GLU A 258 26.45 12.80 5.95
CA GLU A 258 26.99 12.33 4.67
C GLU A 258 27.71 10.99 4.79
N LYS A 259 28.46 10.79 5.88
CA LYS A 259 29.11 9.51 6.17
C LYS A 259 28.11 8.37 6.40
N ILE A 260 27.03 8.64 7.12
CA ILE A 260 25.97 7.67 7.38
C ILE A 260 25.27 7.31 6.07
N ILE A 261 24.99 8.28 5.21
CA ILE A 261 24.34 8.04 3.90
C ILE A 261 25.27 7.24 2.99
N SER A 262 26.55 7.55 2.92
CA SER A 262 27.51 6.80 2.11
C SER A 262 27.70 5.34 2.56
N LEU A 263 27.47 5.05 3.83
CA LEU A 263 27.48 3.69 4.38
C LEU A 263 26.20 2.91 4.06
N LEU A 264 25.11 3.61 3.73
CA LEU A 264 23.83 3.01 3.35
C LEU A 264 23.70 2.76 1.83
N ASP A 265 24.58 3.34 1.00
CA ASP A 265 24.57 3.20 -0.47
C ASP A 265 25.15 1.86 -0.96
N GLU A 266 25.86 1.11 -0.12
CA GLU A 266 26.30 -0.25 -0.46
C GLU A 266 25.32 -1.28 0.13
N PRO A 267 24.99 -2.37 -0.59
CA PRO A 267 24.22 -3.48 -0.03
C PRO A 267 25.11 -4.25 0.96
N SER A 268 25.29 -3.68 2.12
CA SER A 268 26.08 -4.27 3.18
C SER A 268 25.17 -4.62 4.34
N PHE A 269 25.32 -5.85 4.80
CA PHE A 269 24.74 -6.30 6.06
C PHE A 269 25.04 -5.28 7.16
N ILE A 270 24.10 -5.06 8.07
CA ILE A 270 24.17 -4.16 9.22
C ILE A 270 25.50 -4.26 9.99
N ASP A 271 26.12 -5.43 10.02
CA ASP A 271 27.44 -5.68 10.63
C ASP A 271 28.58 -4.82 10.03
N THR A 272 28.49 -4.45 8.77
CA THR A 272 29.50 -3.61 8.12
C THR A 272 29.36 -2.14 8.52
N ILE A 273 28.16 -1.71 8.87
CA ILE A 273 27.90 -0.33 9.36
C ILE A 273 28.43 -0.17 10.79
N ILE A 274 28.24 -1.17 11.64
CA ILE A 274 28.70 -1.16 13.04
C ILE A 274 30.24 -1.16 13.15
N GLN A 275 30.95 -1.80 12.22
CA GLN A 275 32.44 -1.84 12.24
C GLN A 275 33.12 -0.58 11.70
N ARG A 276 32.37 0.33 11.06
CA ARG A 276 32.92 1.55 10.44
C ARG A 276 32.54 2.87 11.14
N THR A 277 31.68 2.82 12.18
CA THR A 277 31.37 3.91 13.11
C THR A 277 32.14 3.77 14.40
#